data_31485c7a0ccdedd7c1160f92d597c354
#
_entry.id   31485c7a0ccdedd7c1160f92d597c354
#
_cell.length_a   1.000
_cell.length_b   1.000
_cell.length_c   1.000
_cell.angle_alpha   90.00
_cell.angle_beta   90.00
_cell.angle_gamma   90.00
#
_symmetry.space_group_name_H-M   'P 1'
#
loop_
_entity.id
_entity.type
_entity.pdbx_description
1 polymer ?
#
loop_
_entity_poly.entity_id
_entity_poly.type
_entity_poly.pdbx_seq_one_letter_code
_entity_poly.pdbx_strand_id
1 'polypeptide(L)'
;MNMKKLVALMLALALMFALAACGQTSTPAEGGSAAAPAEGEQTLIVYTARSESLNNAVIENFEADTGIHVEVVTGGTGEVLKRVQSEAANPQGDICWAADEAMLKDYTDCFEEYVSPEDAYMMEGYKNTTGYSSPAFCDPTVFIVNTDLAGDIEINGFADLLNPALKGKIAGGDPVNSSSAFQCLIAGLYDMGNGDPMSDAAWEWAAGLVENLDGVSLTSSSQVYKGVAEGEYIVGLTWEDPAAAYVRDGVAVKVVFPEEGALMSGQCVSIIKGAPHLENAKKFVDYMLSETCQNYVGQNLTVRPLRQNVQLNDSLTPWSEITRLETYDGVWVAANKSAITEKYSECLENVG
;
A
#
# COMPACT_ATOMS: atom_id res chain seq x y z
N MET A 1 13.56 -37.76 53.16
CA MET A 1 14.63 -37.46 52.20
C MET A 1 14.20 -36.18 51.42
N ASN A 2 14.95 -35.10 51.55
CA ASN A 2 14.52 -33.78 51.11
C ASN A 2 14.43 -33.71 49.56
N MET A 3 13.33 -33.16 49.05
CA MET A 3 12.99 -32.97 47.64
C MET A 3 14.13 -32.37 46.78
N LYS A 4 15.00 -31.56 47.38
CA LYS A 4 16.21 -30.99 46.74
C LYS A 4 17.29 -32.02 46.43
N LYS A 5 17.33 -33.17 47.13
CA LYS A 5 18.28 -34.30 46.84
C LYS A 5 17.76 -35.23 45.75
N LEU A 6 16.46 -35.29 45.50
CA LEU A 6 15.85 -36.08 44.41
C LEU A 6 16.05 -35.42 43.04
N VAL A 7 16.01 -34.07 42.98
CA VAL A 7 16.24 -33.32 41.75
C VAL A 7 17.72 -33.37 41.31
N ALA A 8 18.64 -33.34 42.27
CA ALA A 8 20.07 -33.48 41.98
C ALA A 8 20.47 -34.87 41.48
N LEU A 9 19.74 -35.93 41.89
CA LEU A 9 20.00 -37.30 41.45
C LEU A 9 19.47 -37.57 40.02
N MET A 10 18.38 -36.92 39.62
CA MET A 10 17.83 -37.01 38.25
C MET A 10 18.63 -36.23 37.21
N LEU A 11 19.27 -35.12 37.60
CA LEU A 11 20.18 -34.41 36.69
C LEU A 11 21.53 -35.13 36.47
N ALA A 12 21.99 -35.98 37.41
CA ALA A 12 23.23 -36.73 37.27
C ALA A 12 23.08 -37.97 36.40
N LEU A 13 21.86 -38.55 36.24
CA LEU A 13 21.60 -39.68 35.36
C LEU A 13 21.41 -39.32 33.89
N ALA A 14 21.09 -38.05 33.59
CA ALA A 14 20.91 -37.56 32.19
C ALA A 14 22.25 -37.28 31.48
N LEU A 15 23.38 -37.16 32.20
CA LEU A 15 24.69 -36.85 31.63
C LEU A 15 25.54 -38.11 31.29
N MET A 16 25.09 -39.32 31.57
CA MET A 16 25.87 -40.54 31.34
C MET A 16 25.48 -41.35 30.09
N PHE A 17 24.55 -40.87 29.24
CA PHE A 17 24.16 -41.55 28.00
C PHE A 17 24.70 -40.91 26.71
N ALA A 18 25.61 -39.93 26.79
CA ALA A 18 26.11 -39.19 25.62
C ALA A 18 27.51 -39.62 25.11
N LEU A 19 28.07 -40.74 25.56
CA LEU A 19 29.46 -41.12 25.24
C LEU A 19 29.63 -42.60 24.83
N ALA A 20 28.75 -43.12 23.97
CA ALA A 20 29.00 -44.47 23.39
C ALA A 20 28.38 -44.57 22.00
N ALA A 21 28.99 -43.97 21.00
CA ALA A 21 28.87 -44.39 19.59
C ALA A 21 29.97 -43.70 18.76
N CYS A 22 31.18 -44.21 18.85
CA CYS A 22 32.20 -44.00 17.83
C CYS A 22 32.71 -45.38 17.39
N GLY A 23 32.52 -45.67 16.10
CA GLY A 23 33.28 -46.72 15.43
C GLY A 23 32.46 -47.73 14.65
N GLN A 24 32.25 -47.47 13.36
CA GLN A 24 32.47 -48.46 12.30
C GLN A 24 32.45 -47.80 10.92
N THR A 25 33.53 -47.94 10.21
CA THR A 25 33.76 -47.63 8.79
C THR A 25 33.02 -48.61 7.89
N SER A 26 32.29 -48.12 6.87
CA SER A 26 32.09 -48.79 5.58
C SER A 26 31.57 -47.87 4.50
N THR A 27 32.40 -47.70 3.49
CA THR A 27 32.26 -47.42 2.03
C THR A 27 30.98 -46.83 1.44
N PRO A 28 31.09 -45.98 0.38
CA PRO A 28 30.03 -45.12 -0.12
C PRO A 28 29.09 -45.83 -1.09
N ALA A 29 27.80 -45.52 -0.98
CA ALA A 29 26.83 -45.73 -2.03
C ALA A 29 26.28 -44.38 -2.47
N GLU A 30 26.47 -44.05 -3.73
CA GLU A 30 25.86 -42.92 -4.42
C GLU A 30 24.32 -43.04 -4.40
N GLY A 31 23.69 -42.07 -3.87
CA GLY A 31 22.26 -41.91 -3.90
C GLY A 31 21.97 -40.46 -3.46
N GLY A 32 21.86 -39.56 -4.45
CA GLY A 32 21.55 -38.14 -4.20
C GLY A 32 20.20 -38.02 -3.48
N SER A 33 20.27 -37.77 -2.19
CA SER A 33 19.16 -37.21 -1.43
C SER A 33 19.38 -35.72 -1.41
N ALA A 34 18.54 -34.97 -2.12
CA ALA A 34 18.47 -33.54 -1.94
C ALA A 34 18.26 -33.27 -0.45
N ALA A 35 19.22 -32.63 0.18
CA ALA A 35 19.06 -32.14 1.54
C ALA A 35 17.83 -31.24 1.58
N ALA A 36 16.90 -31.49 2.50
CA ALA A 36 15.85 -30.55 2.80
C ALA A 36 16.51 -29.20 3.17
N PRO A 37 16.02 -28.06 2.67
CA PRO A 37 16.56 -26.75 3.02
C PRO A 37 16.57 -26.57 4.54
N ALA A 38 17.58 -25.89 5.07
CA ALA A 38 17.63 -25.53 6.48
C ALA A 38 16.42 -24.62 6.80
N GLU A 39 15.83 -24.73 8.00
CA GLU A 39 14.64 -23.97 8.39
C GLU A 39 14.76 -22.45 8.17
N GLY A 40 15.95 -21.85 8.15
CA GLY A 40 16.19 -20.45 7.85
C GLY A 40 16.12 -20.06 6.37
N GLU A 41 16.11 -21.02 5.43
CA GLU A 41 16.04 -20.78 3.99
C GLU A 41 14.59 -20.65 3.46
N GLN A 42 13.58 -20.91 4.29
CA GLN A 42 12.15 -20.89 3.92
C GLN A 42 11.35 -19.80 4.64
N THR A 43 11.99 -18.75 5.08
CA THR A 43 11.33 -17.62 5.76
C THR A 43 11.54 -16.33 5.00
N LEU A 44 10.57 -15.42 5.09
CA LEU A 44 10.63 -14.07 4.55
C LEU A 44 9.96 -13.11 5.54
N ILE A 45 10.56 -11.95 5.80
CA ILE A 45 10.01 -10.94 6.71
C ILE A 45 9.60 -9.72 5.90
N VAL A 46 8.28 -9.42 5.88
CA VAL A 46 7.68 -8.34 5.08
C VAL A 46 7.22 -7.21 5.99
N TYR A 47 7.79 -6.04 5.80
CA TYR A 47 7.33 -4.79 6.42
C TYR A 47 6.32 -4.11 5.51
N THR A 48 5.09 -3.89 5.98
CA THR A 48 4.00 -3.40 5.14
C THR A 48 3.10 -2.37 5.82
N ALA A 49 2.57 -1.45 5.01
CA ALA A 49 1.52 -0.51 5.39
C ALA A 49 0.19 -0.79 4.65
N ARG A 50 0.09 -1.96 4.00
CA ARG A 50 -1.08 -2.33 3.19
C ARG A 50 -2.21 -2.88 4.06
N SER A 51 -3.43 -2.92 3.48
CA SER A 51 -4.60 -3.50 4.13
C SER A 51 -4.38 -4.99 4.43
N GLU A 52 -4.98 -5.47 5.51
CA GLU A 52 -4.91 -6.88 5.90
C GLU A 52 -5.43 -7.80 4.79
N SER A 53 -6.50 -7.41 4.10
CA SER A 53 -7.08 -8.18 2.99
C SER A 53 -6.10 -8.38 1.83
N LEU A 54 -5.38 -7.32 1.43
CA LEU A 54 -4.38 -7.41 0.37
C LEU A 54 -3.15 -8.21 0.83
N ASN A 55 -2.66 -7.95 2.05
CA ASN A 55 -1.54 -8.71 2.61
C ASN A 55 -1.84 -10.22 2.63
N ASN A 56 -2.98 -10.61 3.23
CA ASN A 56 -3.36 -12.01 3.33
C ASN A 56 -3.49 -12.66 1.95
N ALA A 57 -4.18 -12.01 1.01
CA ALA A 57 -4.38 -12.54 -0.32
C ALA A 57 -3.08 -12.78 -1.09
N VAL A 58 -2.12 -11.85 -1.03
CA VAL A 58 -0.82 -11.98 -1.70
C VAL A 58 0.04 -13.04 -1.00
N ILE A 59 0.09 -13.00 0.34
CA ILE A 59 0.99 -13.85 1.13
C ILE A 59 0.53 -15.30 1.15
N GLU A 60 -0.75 -15.57 1.39
CA GLU A 60 -1.27 -16.95 1.41
C GLU A 60 -1.03 -17.67 0.07
N ASN A 61 -1.22 -16.97 -1.05
CA ASN A 61 -0.94 -17.53 -2.37
C ASN A 61 0.57 -17.70 -2.62
N PHE A 62 1.41 -16.75 -2.17
CA PHE A 62 2.85 -16.89 -2.26
C PHE A 62 3.38 -18.07 -1.46
N GLU A 63 2.92 -18.23 -0.23
CA GLU A 63 3.27 -19.38 0.64
C GLU A 63 2.84 -20.71 0.03
N ALA A 64 1.62 -20.75 -0.55
CA ALA A 64 1.10 -21.96 -1.21
C ALA A 64 1.93 -22.35 -2.45
N ASP A 65 2.38 -21.36 -3.22
CA ASP A 65 3.13 -21.60 -4.47
C ASP A 65 4.60 -21.93 -4.22
N THR A 66 5.20 -21.37 -3.16
CA THR A 66 6.66 -21.45 -2.94
C THR A 66 7.08 -22.28 -1.75
N GLY A 67 6.18 -22.49 -0.79
CA GLY A 67 6.51 -23.10 0.51
C GLY A 67 7.34 -22.19 1.42
N ILE A 68 7.54 -20.91 1.07
CA ILE A 68 8.26 -19.93 1.89
C ILE A 68 7.27 -19.30 2.86
N HIS A 69 7.53 -19.43 4.16
CA HIS A 69 6.72 -18.82 5.21
C HIS A 69 6.99 -17.32 5.34
N VAL A 70 5.94 -16.50 5.40
CA VAL A 70 6.04 -15.04 5.47
C VAL A 70 5.62 -14.51 6.84
N GLU A 71 6.55 -13.85 7.52
CA GLU A 71 6.27 -13.07 8.73
C GLU A 71 5.96 -11.63 8.36
N VAL A 72 4.80 -11.13 8.81
CA VAL A 72 4.32 -9.77 8.48
C VAL A 72 4.49 -8.85 9.66
N VAL A 73 5.11 -7.70 9.41
CA VAL A 73 5.20 -6.59 10.36
C VAL A 73 4.46 -5.40 9.78
N THR A 74 3.32 -5.07 10.38
CA THR A 74 2.46 -3.96 9.94
C THR A 74 2.77 -2.67 10.69
N GLY A 75 2.62 -1.54 9.99
CA GLY A 75 2.74 -0.20 10.58
C GLY A 75 2.27 0.88 9.62
N GLY A 76 2.22 2.12 10.04
CA GLY A 76 2.01 3.24 9.13
C GLY A 76 3.19 3.40 8.18
N THR A 77 2.97 3.93 6.97
CA THR A 77 4.05 4.09 5.95
C THR A 77 5.31 4.75 6.52
N GLY A 78 5.15 5.85 7.25
CA GLY A 78 6.29 6.55 7.86
C GLY A 78 6.98 5.75 8.98
N GLU A 79 6.25 4.90 9.71
CA GLU A 79 6.81 4.01 10.74
C GLU A 79 7.64 2.90 10.11
N VAL A 80 7.11 2.28 9.05
CA VAL A 80 7.81 1.24 8.28
C VAL A 80 9.11 1.79 7.70
N LEU A 81 9.07 2.95 7.02
CA LEU A 81 10.27 3.56 6.43
C LEU A 81 11.32 3.95 7.49
N LYS A 82 10.90 4.52 8.61
CA LYS A 82 11.80 4.82 9.73
C LYS A 82 12.41 3.56 10.34
N ARG A 83 11.65 2.47 10.41
CA ARG A 83 12.13 1.18 10.88
C ARG A 83 13.22 0.64 9.96
N VAL A 84 12.95 0.58 8.66
CA VAL A 84 13.95 0.18 7.63
C VAL A 84 15.23 0.99 7.78
N GLN A 85 15.12 2.31 7.92
CA GLN A 85 16.29 3.20 8.10
C GLN A 85 17.03 2.94 9.41
N SER A 86 16.31 2.75 10.52
CA SER A 86 16.93 2.54 11.83
C SER A 86 17.65 1.18 11.92
N GLU A 87 17.20 0.18 11.17
CA GLU A 87 17.77 -1.16 11.10
C GLU A 87 18.84 -1.30 10.01
N ALA A 88 19.19 -0.24 9.26
CA ALA A 88 20.08 -0.31 8.09
C ALA A 88 21.47 -0.93 8.39
N ALA A 89 21.99 -0.81 9.63
CA ALA A 89 23.25 -1.43 10.04
C ALA A 89 23.14 -2.95 10.32
N ASN A 90 21.96 -3.45 10.60
CA ASN A 90 21.65 -4.86 10.86
C ASN A 90 20.18 -5.13 10.53
N PRO A 91 19.83 -5.25 9.23
CA PRO A 91 18.45 -5.43 8.78
C PRO A 91 17.80 -6.65 9.38
N GLN A 92 16.56 -6.50 9.85
CA GLN A 92 15.77 -7.59 10.41
C GLN A 92 14.64 -8.00 9.45
N GLY A 93 14.29 -7.14 8.48
CA GLY A 93 13.30 -7.39 7.44
C GLY A 93 13.93 -7.63 6.09
N ASP A 94 13.18 -8.25 5.20
CA ASP A 94 13.61 -8.57 3.83
C ASP A 94 12.96 -7.66 2.80
N ILE A 95 11.68 -7.36 2.99
CA ILE A 95 10.83 -6.61 2.07
C ILE A 95 10.25 -5.37 2.75
N CYS A 96 10.27 -4.26 2.05
CA CYS A 96 9.47 -3.07 2.32
C CYS A 96 8.36 -2.95 1.28
N TRP A 97 7.10 -3.14 1.71
CA TRP A 97 5.91 -2.97 0.88
C TRP A 97 4.98 -1.95 1.52
N ALA A 98 5.35 -0.67 1.45
CA ALA A 98 4.68 0.34 2.28
C ALA A 98 4.45 1.68 1.62
N ALA A 99 5.18 2.06 0.58
CA ALA A 99 5.22 3.41 0.04
C ALA A 99 5.13 3.45 -1.48
N ASP A 100 4.91 4.63 -2.03
CA ASP A 100 5.12 4.93 -3.43
C ASP A 100 6.59 5.32 -3.73
N GLU A 101 6.93 5.44 -5.00
CA GLU A 101 8.29 5.74 -5.44
C GLU A 101 8.79 7.11 -4.94
N ALA A 102 7.90 8.11 -4.89
CA ALA A 102 8.25 9.45 -4.43
C ALA A 102 8.70 9.45 -2.96
N MET A 103 8.00 8.68 -2.11
CA MET A 103 8.36 8.53 -0.70
C MET A 103 9.62 7.70 -0.49
N LEU A 104 9.88 6.69 -1.35
CA LEU A 104 11.07 5.85 -1.25
C LEU A 104 12.37 6.59 -1.62
N LYS A 105 12.27 7.68 -2.36
CA LYS A 105 13.42 8.45 -2.84
C LYS A 105 14.35 8.93 -1.71
N ASP A 106 13.81 9.26 -0.54
CA ASP A 106 14.60 9.71 0.61
C ASP A 106 15.27 8.55 1.37
N TYR A 107 15.00 7.30 0.95
CA TYR A 107 15.47 6.06 1.59
C TYR A 107 16.25 5.16 0.64
N THR A 108 16.74 5.67 -0.49
CA THR A 108 17.39 4.87 -1.55
C THR A 108 18.52 4.00 -1.05
N ASP A 109 19.33 4.52 -0.12
CA ASP A 109 20.47 3.80 0.47
C ASP A 109 20.04 2.58 1.31
N CYS A 110 18.75 2.48 1.65
CA CYS A 110 18.18 1.40 2.43
C CYS A 110 17.70 0.20 1.59
N PHE A 111 17.76 0.29 0.26
CA PHE A 111 17.23 -0.73 -0.63
C PHE A 111 18.30 -1.38 -1.50
N GLU A 112 18.07 -2.66 -1.80
CA GLU A 112 18.90 -3.46 -2.70
C GLU A 112 18.52 -3.16 -4.15
N GLU A 113 19.52 -3.16 -5.04
CA GLU A 113 19.27 -3.06 -6.48
C GLU A 113 18.69 -4.38 -6.98
N TYR A 114 17.46 -4.34 -7.44
CA TYR A 114 16.79 -5.48 -8.06
C TYR A 114 15.70 -5.03 -9.02
N VAL A 115 15.77 -5.53 -10.26
CA VAL A 115 14.69 -5.40 -11.25
C VAL A 115 14.21 -6.80 -11.59
N SER A 116 12.95 -7.08 -11.31
CA SER A 116 12.32 -8.36 -11.60
C SER A 116 12.27 -8.64 -13.12
N PRO A 117 12.47 -9.88 -13.59
CA PRO A 117 12.17 -10.26 -14.96
C PRO A 117 10.71 -9.99 -15.38
N GLU A 118 9.79 -9.99 -14.41
CA GLU A 118 8.37 -9.71 -14.62
C GLU A 118 8.07 -8.23 -14.90
N ASP A 119 9.04 -7.33 -14.61
CA ASP A 119 8.91 -5.89 -14.85
C ASP A 119 8.64 -5.56 -16.33
N ALA A 120 9.15 -6.38 -17.24
CA ALA A 120 8.92 -6.25 -18.68
C ALA A 120 7.43 -6.28 -19.08
N TYR A 121 6.59 -6.91 -18.26
CA TYR A 121 5.15 -7.06 -18.48
C TYR A 121 4.29 -6.03 -17.74
N MET A 122 4.91 -5.15 -16.95
CA MET A 122 4.20 -4.09 -16.25
C MET A 122 3.76 -3.01 -17.23
N MET A 123 2.67 -2.30 -16.90
CA MET A 123 2.13 -1.21 -17.71
C MET A 123 3.16 -0.09 -17.85
N GLU A 124 3.13 0.59 -18.99
CA GLU A 124 3.99 1.76 -19.22
C GLU A 124 3.71 2.84 -18.16
N GLY A 125 4.77 3.43 -17.63
CA GLY A 125 4.72 4.37 -16.50
C GLY A 125 4.73 3.71 -15.11
N TYR A 126 4.71 2.36 -15.03
CA TYR A 126 4.81 1.62 -13.77
C TYR A 126 5.91 0.56 -13.78
N LYS A 127 6.88 0.70 -14.66
CA LYS A 127 8.09 -0.12 -14.67
C LYS A 127 9.08 0.39 -13.62
N ASN A 128 9.92 -0.50 -13.11
CA ASN A 128 11.00 -0.13 -12.20
C ASN A 128 12.05 0.70 -12.95
N THR A 129 11.99 2.02 -12.81
CA THR A 129 12.95 2.97 -13.40
C THR A 129 14.06 3.36 -12.44
N THR A 130 13.90 3.03 -11.15
CA THR A 130 14.84 3.41 -10.08
C THR A 130 15.93 2.37 -9.84
N GLY A 131 15.69 1.12 -10.25
CA GLY A 131 16.56 -0.02 -9.99
C GLY A 131 16.31 -0.71 -8.63
N TYR A 132 15.56 -0.09 -7.71
CA TYR A 132 15.34 -0.61 -6.36
C TYR A 132 13.87 -0.68 -5.94
N SER A 133 12.95 -0.16 -6.74
CA SER A 133 11.53 -0.03 -6.40
C SER A 133 10.66 -0.51 -7.56
N SER A 134 9.81 -1.50 -7.31
CA SER A 134 8.90 -2.05 -8.30
C SER A 134 7.46 -1.74 -7.93
N PRO A 135 6.76 -0.88 -8.69
CA PRO A 135 5.31 -0.69 -8.54
C PRO A 135 4.56 -1.99 -8.87
N ALA A 136 3.80 -2.51 -7.91
CA ALA A 136 3.05 -3.76 -8.07
C ALA A 136 1.55 -3.53 -8.24
N PHE A 137 0.98 -2.59 -7.49
CA PHE A 137 -0.44 -2.25 -7.50
C PHE A 137 -0.61 -0.74 -7.54
N CYS A 138 -1.85 -0.27 -7.79
CA CYS A 138 -2.18 1.15 -7.85
C CYS A 138 -3.31 1.50 -6.90
N ASP A 139 -3.20 2.67 -6.28
CA ASP A 139 -4.23 3.31 -5.46
C ASP A 139 -4.69 4.61 -6.14
N PRO A 140 -5.64 4.58 -7.10
CA PRO A 140 -6.18 5.78 -7.70
C PRO A 140 -6.95 6.63 -6.68
N THR A 141 -6.82 7.96 -6.76
CA THR A 141 -7.74 8.87 -6.07
C THR A 141 -9.09 8.87 -6.76
N VAL A 142 -10.16 8.75 -5.97
CA VAL A 142 -11.53 8.74 -6.47
C VAL A 142 -12.47 9.44 -5.51
N PHE A 143 -13.70 9.70 -5.95
CA PHE A 143 -14.81 10.00 -5.05
C PHE A 143 -15.65 8.74 -4.84
N ILE A 144 -16.07 8.50 -3.60
CA ILE A 144 -17.17 7.61 -3.25
C ILE A 144 -18.42 8.47 -3.14
N VAL A 145 -19.49 8.11 -3.87
CA VAL A 145 -20.74 8.90 -3.91
C VAL A 145 -21.89 8.02 -3.50
N ASN A 146 -22.67 8.42 -2.50
CA ASN A 146 -23.89 7.75 -2.08
C ASN A 146 -24.99 8.02 -3.11
N THR A 147 -25.47 6.99 -3.80
CA THR A 147 -26.42 7.11 -4.92
C THR A 147 -27.83 7.47 -4.46
N ASP A 148 -28.23 7.11 -3.24
CA ASP A 148 -29.53 7.42 -2.69
C ASP A 148 -29.64 8.89 -2.25
N LEU A 149 -28.53 9.45 -1.74
CA LEU A 149 -28.48 10.82 -1.23
C LEU A 149 -28.12 11.86 -2.30
N ALA A 150 -27.35 11.48 -3.32
CA ALA A 150 -26.94 12.40 -4.38
C ALA A 150 -28.13 12.92 -5.21
N GLY A 151 -29.17 12.09 -5.40
CA GLY A 151 -30.32 12.47 -6.21
C GLY A 151 -29.90 12.95 -7.59
N ASP A 152 -30.30 14.20 -7.93
CA ASP A 152 -29.97 14.86 -9.21
C ASP A 152 -28.63 15.64 -9.16
N ILE A 153 -27.86 15.56 -8.06
CA ILE A 153 -26.58 16.25 -7.97
C ILE A 153 -25.56 15.47 -8.77
N GLU A 154 -25.06 16.07 -9.85
CA GLU A 154 -23.95 15.53 -10.63
C GLU A 154 -22.64 15.77 -9.89
N ILE A 155 -21.82 14.70 -9.78
CA ILE A 155 -20.48 14.73 -9.18
C ILE A 155 -19.61 13.89 -10.11
N ASN A 156 -18.82 14.56 -10.96
CA ASN A 156 -17.97 13.96 -11.97
C ASN A 156 -16.50 14.39 -11.80
N GLY A 157 -16.23 15.52 -11.15
CA GLY A 157 -14.90 16.06 -10.99
C GLY A 157 -14.73 16.95 -9.76
N PHE A 158 -13.52 17.49 -9.61
CA PHE A 158 -13.16 18.34 -8.48
C PHE A 158 -13.94 19.66 -8.48
N ALA A 159 -14.29 20.19 -9.67
CA ALA A 159 -15.09 21.40 -9.79
C ALA A 159 -16.49 21.25 -9.17
N ASP A 160 -17.10 20.06 -9.28
CA ASP A 160 -18.45 19.80 -8.76
C ASP A 160 -18.51 19.83 -7.23
N LEU A 161 -17.38 19.59 -6.54
CA LEU A 161 -17.30 19.68 -5.09
C LEU A 161 -17.54 21.10 -4.54
N LEU A 162 -17.49 22.10 -5.41
CA LEU A 162 -17.82 23.50 -5.05
C LEU A 162 -19.33 23.81 -5.12
N ASN A 163 -20.17 22.83 -5.52
CA ASN A 163 -21.63 22.99 -5.54
C ASN A 163 -22.14 23.32 -4.13
N PRO A 164 -22.83 24.48 -3.91
CA PRO A 164 -23.33 24.84 -2.58
C PRO A 164 -24.33 23.84 -1.97
N ALA A 165 -24.98 22.99 -2.78
CA ALA A 165 -25.85 21.93 -2.30
C ALA A 165 -25.09 20.83 -1.53
N LEU A 166 -23.78 20.77 -1.69
CA LEU A 166 -22.89 19.83 -0.99
C LEU A 166 -22.33 20.36 0.33
N LYS A 167 -22.66 21.59 0.72
CA LYS A 167 -22.17 22.17 2.00
C LYS A 167 -22.57 21.29 3.20
N GLY A 168 -21.56 20.87 3.98
CA GLY A 168 -21.71 19.92 5.09
C GLY A 168 -22.10 18.50 4.66
N LYS A 169 -21.95 18.15 3.36
CA LYS A 169 -22.27 16.85 2.79
C LYS A 169 -21.07 16.15 2.14
N ILE A 170 -19.89 16.75 2.24
CA ILE A 170 -18.64 16.18 1.74
C ILE A 170 -17.86 15.59 2.91
N ALA A 171 -17.43 14.35 2.78
CA ALA A 171 -16.48 13.72 3.70
C ALA A 171 -15.05 13.96 3.19
N GLY A 172 -14.28 14.81 3.87
CA GLY A 172 -12.87 15.07 3.61
C GLY A 172 -12.00 14.61 4.79
N GLY A 173 -10.91 13.91 4.50
CA GLY A 173 -9.91 13.56 5.52
C GLY A 173 -8.96 14.72 5.80
N ASP A 174 -8.24 14.65 6.92
CA ASP A 174 -7.20 15.61 7.28
C ASP A 174 -5.89 15.34 6.50
N PRO A 175 -5.50 16.20 5.54
CA PRO A 175 -4.30 15.99 4.72
C PRO A 175 -2.98 16.15 5.49
N VAL A 176 -3.01 16.71 6.69
CA VAL A 176 -1.83 16.80 7.56
C VAL A 176 -1.47 15.43 8.12
N ASN A 177 -2.50 14.64 8.52
CA ASN A 177 -2.32 13.39 9.25
C ASN A 177 -2.65 12.13 8.42
N SER A 178 -3.30 12.28 7.26
CA SER A 178 -3.70 11.18 6.38
C SER A 178 -3.04 11.27 5.00
N SER A 179 -2.29 10.23 4.61
CA SER A 179 -1.66 10.17 3.29
C SER A 179 -2.68 10.17 2.15
N SER A 180 -3.79 9.44 2.29
CA SER A 180 -4.84 9.41 1.27
C SER A 180 -5.57 10.75 1.15
N ALA A 181 -5.84 11.43 2.26
CA ALA A 181 -6.42 12.78 2.24
C ALA A 181 -5.47 13.78 1.58
N PHE A 182 -4.17 13.68 1.85
CA PHE A 182 -3.16 14.49 1.18
C PHE A 182 -3.11 14.21 -0.32
N GLN A 183 -3.19 12.95 -0.75
CA GLN A 183 -3.25 12.59 -2.17
C GLN A 183 -4.50 13.14 -2.86
N CYS A 184 -5.66 13.11 -2.21
CA CYS A 184 -6.88 13.71 -2.75
C CYS A 184 -6.77 15.24 -2.86
N LEU A 185 -6.22 15.92 -1.85
CA LEU A 185 -5.97 17.35 -1.89
C LEU A 185 -5.04 17.71 -3.04
N ILE A 186 -3.89 17.02 -3.15
CA ILE A 186 -2.89 17.35 -4.17
C ILE A 186 -3.39 17.06 -5.58
N ALA A 187 -4.19 16.01 -5.78
CA ALA A 187 -4.84 15.76 -7.07
C ALA A 187 -5.72 16.94 -7.47
N GLY A 188 -6.61 17.38 -6.59
CA GLY A 188 -7.46 18.54 -6.86
C GLY A 188 -6.69 19.83 -7.08
N LEU A 189 -5.59 20.06 -6.34
CA LEU A 189 -4.74 21.26 -6.56
C LEU A 189 -4.08 21.25 -7.93
N TYR A 190 -3.59 20.10 -8.40
CA TYR A 190 -3.00 19.96 -9.74
C TYR A 190 -4.04 20.16 -10.83
N ASP A 191 -5.20 19.51 -10.70
CA ASP A 191 -6.26 19.58 -11.71
C ASP A 191 -6.85 20.99 -11.80
N MET A 192 -7.24 21.58 -10.68
CA MET A 192 -7.84 22.90 -10.64
C MET A 192 -6.83 24.03 -10.89
N GLY A 193 -5.55 23.75 -10.68
CA GLY A 193 -4.43 24.64 -10.98
C GLY A 193 -3.86 24.49 -12.38
N ASN A 194 -4.45 23.67 -13.27
CA ASN A 194 -3.93 23.38 -14.61
C ASN A 194 -2.46 22.93 -14.60
N GLY A 195 -2.11 22.06 -13.65
CA GLY A 195 -0.76 21.51 -13.47
C GLY A 195 0.15 22.33 -12.53
N ASP A 196 -0.30 23.49 -12.04
CA ASP A 196 0.40 24.25 -10.99
C ASP A 196 -0.38 24.21 -9.67
N PRO A 197 0.00 23.30 -8.73
CA PRO A 197 -0.71 23.13 -7.46
C PRO A 197 -0.52 24.32 -6.50
N MET A 198 0.32 25.29 -6.82
CA MET A 198 0.51 26.50 -6.02
C MET A 198 -0.17 27.74 -6.61
N SER A 199 -0.81 27.63 -7.77
CA SER A 199 -1.52 28.73 -8.41
C SER A 199 -2.68 29.25 -7.57
N ASP A 200 -3.08 30.50 -7.82
CA ASP A 200 -4.24 31.11 -7.15
C ASP A 200 -5.51 30.30 -7.41
N ALA A 201 -5.72 29.81 -8.64
CA ALA A 201 -6.90 29.00 -9.00
C ALA A 201 -6.98 27.68 -8.19
N ALA A 202 -5.85 26.98 -8.00
CA ALA A 202 -5.79 25.78 -7.16
C ALA A 202 -6.25 26.09 -5.72
N TRP A 203 -5.79 27.19 -5.18
CA TRP A 203 -6.09 27.53 -3.78
C TRP A 203 -7.44 28.21 -3.60
N GLU A 204 -8.00 28.88 -4.62
CA GLU A 204 -9.40 29.29 -4.65
C GLU A 204 -10.33 28.07 -4.61
N TRP A 205 -10.01 27.02 -5.38
CA TRP A 205 -10.72 25.74 -5.28
C TRP A 205 -10.60 25.10 -3.89
N ALA A 206 -9.41 25.02 -3.32
CA ALA A 206 -9.19 24.41 -2.00
C ALA A 206 -9.96 25.16 -0.91
N ALA A 207 -10.00 26.51 -0.95
CA ALA A 207 -10.78 27.32 -0.03
C ALA A 207 -12.28 27.05 -0.18
N GLY A 208 -12.80 26.94 -1.40
CA GLY A 208 -14.20 26.60 -1.66
C GLY A 208 -14.55 25.18 -1.21
N LEU A 209 -13.63 24.20 -1.38
CA LEU A 209 -13.79 22.86 -0.84
C LEU A 209 -13.90 22.89 0.68
N VAL A 210 -12.99 23.59 1.37
CA VAL A 210 -13.00 23.73 2.84
C VAL A 210 -14.29 24.38 3.32
N GLU A 211 -14.82 25.38 2.58
CA GLU A 211 -16.13 25.96 2.88
C GLU A 211 -17.26 24.94 2.78
N ASN A 212 -17.23 24.05 1.77
CA ASN A 212 -18.23 23.00 1.59
C ASN A 212 -18.02 21.81 2.53
N LEU A 213 -16.82 21.59 3.06
CA LEU A 213 -16.58 20.68 4.19
C LEU A 213 -17.19 21.19 5.50
N ASP A 214 -17.68 22.44 5.53
CA ASP A 214 -18.21 23.15 6.71
C ASP A 214 -17.19 23.19 7.87
N GLY A 215 -15.90 23.33 7.52
CA GLY A 215 -14.76 23.35 8.46
C GLY A 215 -14.45 22.00 9.13
N VAL A 216 -15.08 20.89 8.69
CA VAL A 216 -14.87 19.57 9.28
C VAL A 216 -13.84 18.78 8.49
N SER A 217 -12.77 18.37 9.16
CA SER A 217 -11.76 17.42 8.64
C SER A 217 -11.80 16.13 9.44
N LEU A 218 -12.02 15.00 8.78
CA LEU A 218 -12.11 13.69 9.43
C LEU A 218 -10.69 13.18 9.76
N THR A 219 -10.52 12.63 10.96
CA THR A 219 -9.20 12.25 11.48
C THR A 219 -8.64 10.97 10.89
N SER A 220 -9.48 10.13 10.28
CA SER A 220 -9.04 8.92 9.62
C SER A 220 -9.68 8.75 8.25
N SER A 221 -8.93 8.19 7.31
CA SER A 221 -9.42 7.88 5.97
C SER A 221 -10.62 6.91 5.98
N SER A 222 -10.70 6.02 6.96
CA SER A 222 -11.82 5.10 7.08
C SER A 222 -13.13 5.79 7.44
N GLN A 223 -13.11 6.91 8.15
CA GLN A 223 -14.31 7.70 8.43
C GLN A 223 -14.90 8.31 7.16
N VAL A 224 -14.06 8.63 6.16
CA VAL A 224 -14.51 9.21 4.89
C VAL A 224 -15.44 8.25 4.15
N TYR A 225 -14.91 7.08 3.75
CA TYR A 225 -15.70 6.15 2.95
C TYR A 225 -16.82 5.46 3.74
N LYS A 226 -16.64 5.23 5.05
CA LYS A 226 -17.69 4.69 5.92
C LYS A 226 -18.84 5.68 6.08
N GLY A 227 -18.55 6.95 6.37
CA GLY A 227 -19.60 7.97 6.53
C GLY A 227 -20.44 8.15 5.28
N VAL A 228 -19.86 8.00 4.08
CA VAL A 228 -20.64 8.01 2.83
C VAL A 228 -21.48 6.73 2.69
N ALA A 229 -20.89 5.56 2.96
CA ALA A 229 -21.58 4.28 2.87
C ALA A 229 -22.76 4.17 3.87
N GLU A 230 -22.60 4.75 5.05
CA GLU A 230 -23.60 4.81 6.12
C GLU A 230 -24.63 5.93 5.93
N GLY A 231 -24.47 6.79 4.92
CA GLY A 231 -25.41 7.85 4.55
C GLY A 231 -25.28 9.13 5.39
N GLU A 232 -24.14 9.36 6.05
CA GLU A 232 -23.85 10.62 6.75
C GLU A 232 -23.46 11.73 5.76
N TYR A 233 -22.78 11.37 4.65
CA TYR A 233 -22.33 12.27 3.60
C TYR A 233 -22.79 11.82 2.23
N ILE A 234 -22.88 12.77 1.29
CA ILE A 234 -23.23 12.49 -0.12
C ILE A 234 -22.01 12.01 -0.88
N VAL A 235 -20.86 12.62 -0.66
CA VAL A 235 -19.60 12.34 -1.37
C VAL A 235 -18.42 12.33 -0.41
N GLY A 236 -17.43 11.49 -0.70
CA GLY A 236 -16.18 11.42 0.06
C GLY A 236 -14.96 11.34 -0.86
N LEU A 237 -13.90 12.06 -0.50
CA LEU A 237 -12.62 12.02 -1.19
C LEU A 237 -11.79 10.87 -0.63
N THR A 238 -11.53 9.85 -1.45
CA THR A 238 -10.89 8.61 -1.00
C THR A 238 -10.03 7.99 -2.12
N TRP A 239 -9.70 6.71 -2.00
CA TRP A 239 -9.06 5.92 -3.05
C TRP A 239 -9.93 4.73 -3.46
N GLU A 240 -9.61 4.12 -4.61
CA GLU A 240 -10.49 3.16 -5.28
C GLU A 240 -10.81 1.92 -4.41
N ASP A 241 -9.80 1.28 -3.79
CA ASP A 241 -9.98 0.00 -3.10
C ASP A 241 -11.16 -0.03 -2.11
N PRO A 242 -11.27 0.83 -1.08
CA PRO A 242 -12.40 0.80 -0.17
C PRO A 242 -13.72 1.21 -0.82
N ALA A 243 -13.71 2.14 -1.79
CA ALA A 243 -14.92 2.55 -2.48
C ALA A 243 -15.49 1.41 -3.36
N ALA A 244 -14.62 0.75 -4.13
CA ALA A 244 -14.99 -0.41 -4.95
C ALA A 244 -15.42 -1.62 -4.09
N ALA A 245 -14.86 -1.79 -2.88
CA ALA A 245 -15.29 -2.82 -1.96
C ALA A 245 -16.76 -2.64 -1.54
N TYR A 246 -17.20 -1.43 -1.24
CA TYR A 246 -18.61 -1.15 -0.95
C TYR A 246 -19.53 -1.38 -2.16
N VAL A 247 -19.07 -1.03 -3.38
CA VAL A 247 -19.82 -1.34 -4.62
C VAL A 247 -19.97 -2.86 -4.79
N ARG A 248 -18.89 -3.62 -4.62
CA ARG A 248 -18.89 -5.09 -4.67
C ARG A 248 -19.85 -5.69 -3.65
N ASP A 249 -19.90 -5.12 -2.45
CA ASP A 249 -20.73 -5.60 -1.34
C ASP A 249 -22.20 -5.14 -1.47
N GLY A 250 -22.57 -4.45 -2.57
CA GLY A 250 -23.93 -4.05 -2.91
C GLY A 250 -24.48 -2.86 -2.12
N VAL A 251 -23.60 -2.05 -1.53
CA VAL A 251 -24.00 -0.80 -0.87
C VAL A 251 -24.39 0.24 -1.94
N ALA A 252 -25.35 1.10 -1.63
CA ALA A 252 -25.85 2.13 -2.55
C ALA A 252 -24.84 3.27 -2.73
N VAL A 253 -23.66 2.94 -3.24
CA VAL A 253 -22.60 3.89 -3.59
C VAL A 253 -22.05 3.62 -4.99
N LYS A 254 -21.40 4.63 -5.59
CA LYS A 254 -20.61 4.49 -6.82
C LYS A 254 -19.22 5.05 -6.63
N VAL A 255 -18.27 4.51 -7.40
CA VAL A 255 -16.92 5.07 -7.57
C VAL A 255 -16.96 6.08 -8.71
N VAL A 256 -16.41 7.25 -8.50
CA VAL A 256 -16.28 8.29 -9.52
C VAL A 256 -14.80 8.67 -9.62
N PHE A 257 -14.22 8.48 -10.79
CA PHE A 257 -12.92 9.02 -11.14
C PHE A 257 -13.11 10.48 -11.57
N PRO A 258 -12.33 11.43 -11.04
CA PRO A 258 -12.41 12.83 -11.47
C PRO A 258 -12.19 12.95 -12.97
N GLU A 259 -13.08 13.66 -13.66
CA GLU A 259 -12.99 13.84 -15.12
C GLU A 259 -11.76 14.65 -15.54
N GLU A 260 -11.28 15.53 -14.65
CA GLU A 260 -10.06 16.31 -14.85
C GLU A 260 -8.81 15.41 -14.82
N GLY A 261 -8.78 14.43 -13.90
CA GLY A 261 -7.72 13.44 -13.81
C GLY A 261 -7.58 12.82 -12.42
N ALA A 262 -7.47 11.50 -12.37
CA ALA A 262 -7.18 10.79 -11.12
C ALA A 262 -5.67 10.68 -10.90
N LEU A 263 -5.21 10.99 -9.69
CA LEU A 263 -3.84 10.69 -9.27
C LEU A 263 -3.69 9.17 -9.10
N MET A 264 -2.77 8.59 -9.86
CA MET A 264 -2.54 7.14 -9.94
C MET A 264 -1.28 6.78 -9.17
N SER A 265 -1.40 6.57 -7.86
CA SER A 265 -0.26 6.25 -7.00
C SER A 265 0.12 4.77 -7.06
N GLY A 266 1.34 4.46 -7.48
CA GLY A 266 1.89 3.10 -7.50
C GLY A 266 2.32 2.64 -6.11
N GLN A 267 1.80 1.51 -5.64
CA GLN A 267 2.27 0.84 -4.43
C GLN A 267 3.53 0.03 -4.75
N CYS A 268 4.67 0.45 -4.21
CA CYS A 268 5.94 -0.18 -4.50
C CYS A 268 6.30 -1.28 -3.51
N VAL A 269 6.98 -2.30 -4.05
CA VAL A 269 7.70 -3.31 -3.30
C VAL A 269 9.20 -3.13 -3.54
N SER A 270 9.99 -3.14 -2.46
CA SER A 270 11.46 -2.97 -2.49
C SER A 270 12.10 -4.02 -1.58
N ILE A 271 13.27 -4.52 -1.98
CA ILE A 271 14.09 -5.40 -1.15
C ILE A 271 14.93 -4.53 -0.22
N ILE A 272 14.91 -4.83 1.08
CA ILE A 272 15.72 -4.12 2.06
C ILE A 272 17.20 -4.50 1.84
N LYS A 273 18.08 -3.49 1.83
CA LYS A 273 19.52 -3.70 1.61
C LYS A 273 20.13 -4.55 2.72
N GLY A 274 20.81 -5.63 2.34
CA GLY A 274 21.35 -6.58 3.29
C GLY A 274 20.30 -7.51 3.90
N ALA A 275 19.15 -7.68 3.24
CA ALA A 275 18.07 -8.59 3.63
C ALA A 275 18.59 -9.97 4.05
N PRO A 276 18.20 -10.51 5.22
CA PRO A 276 18.64 -11.82 5.69
C PRO A 276 18.31 -12.98 4.72
N HIS A 277 17.17 -12.85 3.99
CA HIS A 277 16.70 -13.90 3.07
C HIS A 277 16.59 -13.34 1.63
N LEU A 278 17.68 -12.79 1.09
CA LEU A 278 17.74 -12.07 -0.18
C LEU A 278 17.09 -12.84 -1.36
N GLU A 279 17.39 -14.14 -1.49
CA GLU A 279 16.84 -14.94 -2.61
C GLU A 279 15.33 -15.17 -2.48
N ASN A 280 14.81 -15.28 -1.25
CA ASN A 280 13.35 -15.33 -1.01
C ASN A 280 12.70 -13.96 -1.25
N ALA A 281 13.39 -12.88 -0.91
CA ALA A 281 12.93 -11.52 -1.20
C ALA A 281 12.78 -11.27 -2.72
N LYS A 282 13.74 -11.72 -3.53
CA LYS A 282 13.65 -11.66 -5.00
C LYS A 282 12.45 -12.46 -5.52
N LYS A 283 12.24 -13.69 -5.03
CA LYS A 283 11.08 -14.51 -5.39
C LYS A 283 9.76 -13.83 -5.04
N PHE A 284 9.71 -13.12 -3.91
CA PHE A 284 8.51 -12.39 -3.50
C PHE A 284 8.21 -11.21 -4.43
N VAL A 285 9.23 -10.42 -4.80
CA VAL A 285 9.07 -9.34 -5.79
C VAL A 285 8.62 -9.90 -7.13
N ASP A 286 9.26 -10.97 -7.62
CA ASP A 286 8.87 -11.63 -8.87
C ASP A 286 7.42 -12.14 -8.81
N TYR A 287 7.04 -12.77 -7.71
CA TYR A 287 5.68 -13.24 -7.49
C TYR A 287 4.65 -12.10 -7.52
N MET A 288 4.91 -10.99 -6.81
CA MET A 288 4.00 -9.84 -6.79
C MET A 288 3.73 -9.24 -8.17
N LEU A 289 4.73 -9.28 -9.07
CA LEU A 289 4.61 -8.79 -10.45
C LEU A 289 4.15 -9.88 -11.42
N SER A 290 4.09 -11.15 -10.99
CA SER A 290 3.74 -12.29 -11.84
C SER A 290 2.32 -12.22 -12.37
N GLU A 291 2.07 -12.91 -13.48
CA GLU A 291 0.73 -13.06 -14.04
C GLU A 291 -0.24 -13.70 -13.05
N THR A 292 0.23 -14.68 -12.27
CA THR A 292 -0.59 -15.38 -11.26
C THR A 292 -1.09 -14.42 -10.18
N CYS A 293 -0.19 -13.68 -9.53
CA CYS A 293 -0.55 -12.74 -8.47
C CYS A 293 -1.43 -11.60 -9.00
N GLN A 294 -1.04 -10.99 -10.12
CA GLN A 294 -1.72 -9.82 -10.69
C GLN A 294 -3.14 -10.18 -11.18
N ASN A 295 -3.32 -11.35 -11.81
CA ASN A 295 -4.66 -11.85 -12.17
C ASN A 295 -5.50 -12.19 -10.95
N TYR A 296 -4.91 -12.82 -9.92
CA TYR A 296 -5.63 -13.12 -8.69
C TYR A 296 -6.17 -11.84 -8.03
N VAL A 297 -5.31 -10.82 -7.89
CA VAL A 297 -5.69 -9.52 -7.32
C VAL A 297 -6.77 -8.84 -8.16
N GLY A 298 -6.59 -8.74 -9.48
CA GLY A 298 -7.54 -8.08 -10.38
C GLY A 298 -8.93 -8.73 -10.40
N GLN A 299 -8.99 -10.05 -10.26
CA GLN A 299 -10.26 -10.79 -10.32
C GLN A 299 -10.95 -10.93 -8.97
N ASN A 300 -10.22 -10.93 -7.86
CA ASN A 300 -10.78 -11.27 -6.55
C ASN A 300 -10.77 -10.11 -5.54
N LEU A 301 -9.94 -9.08 -5.77
CA LEU A 301 -9.83 -7.93 -4.87
C LEU A 301 -10.27 -6.64 -5.56
N THR A 302 -10.37 -5.58 -4.77
CA THR A 302 -10.69 -4.23 -5.21
C THR A 302 -9.46 -3.34 -5.38
N VAL A 303 -8.27 -3.91 -5.22
CA VAL A 303 -6.98 -3.29 -5.51
C VAL A 303 -6.64 -3.44 -7.00
N ARG A 304 -6.14 -2.39 -7.61
CA ARG A 304 -5.87 -2.34 -9.04
C ARG A 304 -4.48 -2.88 -9.38
N PRO A 305 -4.39 -3.99 -10.16
CA PRO A 305 -3.11 -4.53 -10.61
C PRO A 305 -2.48 -3.64 -11.70
N LEU A 306 -1.15 -3.70 -11.82
CA LEU A 306 -0.37 -2.89 -12.76
C LEU A 306 0.24 -3.69 -13.92
N ARG A 307 -0.03 -5.00 -14.00
CA ARG A 307 0.42 -5.84 -15.12
C ARG A 307 -0.47 -5.67 -16.34
N GLN A 308 0.12 -5.69 -17.52
CA GLN A 308 -0.60 -5.67 -18.80
C GLN A 308 -1.50 -6.92 -18.95
N ASN A 309 -2.63 -6.75 -19.63
CA ASN A 309 -3.56 -7.84 -20.00
C ASN A 309 -4.22 -8.56 -18.81
N VAL A 310 -4.18 -8.00 -17.61
CA VAL A 310 -4.92 -8.52 -16.45
C VAL A 310 -6.40 -8.18 -16.62
N GLN A 311 -7.26 -9.16 -16.35
CA GLN A 311 -8.70 -8.95 -16.28
C GLN A 311 -9.10 -8.42 -14.92
N LEU A 312 -9.84 -7.33 -14.92
CA LEU A 312 -10.43 -6.75 -13.70
C LEU A 312 -11.81 -7.35 -13.44
N ASN A 313 -12.19 -7.43 -12.19
CA ASN A 313 -13.57 -7.76 -11.82
C ASN A 313 -14.51 -6.55 -12.06
N ASP A 314 -15.82 -6.81 -12.04
CA ASP A 314 -16.85 -5.82 -12.40
C ASP A 314 -16.95 -4.61 -11.43
N SER A 315 -16.33 -4.67 -10.26
CA SER A 315 -16.29 -3.55 -9.30
C SER A 315 -15.21 -2.52 -9.59
N LEU A 316 -14.27 -2.84 -10.50
CA LEU A 316 -13.18 -1.95 -10.90
C LEU A 316 -13.46 -1.33 -12.28
N THR A 317 -13.37 -0.01 -12.38
CA THR A 317 -13.53 0.72 -13.64
C THR A 317 -12.42 0.30 -14.63
N PRO A 318 -12.74 0.01 -15.90
CA PRO A 318 -11.74 -0.29 -16.92
C PRO A 318 -10.71 0.83 -17.08
N TRP A 319 -9.44 0.47 -17.30
CA TRP A 319 -8.36 1.44 -17.50
C TRP A 319 -8.62 2.46 -18.62
N SER A 320 -9.35 2.05 -19.66
CA SER A 320 -9.69 2.90 -20.81
C SER A 320 -10.72 4.00 -20.51
N GLU A 321 -11.37 3.91 -19.35
CA GLU A 321 -12.39 4.85 -18.91
C GLU A 321 -11.87 5.86 -17.86
N ILE A 322 -10.58 5.75 -17.50
CA ILE A 322 -9.96 6.58 -16.46
C ILE A 322 -9.09 7.66 -17.12
N THR A 323 -9.43 8.92 -16.86
CA THR A 323 -8.53 10.04 -17.11
C THR A 323 -7.45 10.08 -16.03
N ARG A 324 -6.18 10.20 -16.42
CA ARG A 324 -5.05 10.26 -15.50
C ARG A 324 -4.57 11.69 -15.30
N LEU A 325 -4.16 12.01 -14.11
CA LEU A 325 -3.44 13.25 -13.81
C LEU A 325 -1.99 13.14 -14.32
N GLU A 326 -1.73 13.58 -15.55
CA GLU A 326 -0.43 13.45 -16.22
C GLU A 326 0.61 14.50 -15.75
N THR A 327 0.16 15.60 -15.12
CA THR A 327 1.03 16.71 -14.71
C THR A 327 1.65 16.53 -13.33
N TYR A 328 1.30 15.46 -12.61
CA TYR A 328 1.75 15.20 -11.25
C TYR A 328 3.27 15.01 -11.16
N ASP A 329 3.92 15.82 -10.31
CA ASP A 329 5.34 15.68 -9.95
C ASP A 329 5.48 15.28 -8.48
N GLY A 330 5.58 13.97 -8.22
CA GLY A 330 5.69 13.42 -6.88
C GLY A 330 6.95 13.87 -6.13
N VAL A 331 8.04 14.18 -6.86
CA VAL A 331 9.30 14.68 -6.26
C VAL A 331 9.12 16.10 -5.72
N TRP A 332 8.50 16.94 -6.55
CA TRP A 332 8.19 18.31 -6.14
C TRP A 332 7.20 18.30 -4.97
N VAL A 333 6.16 17.46 -5.03
CA VAL A 333 5.14 17.33 -3.97
C VAL A 333 5.77 16.91 -2.65
N ALA A 334 6.66 15.93 -2.65
CA ALA A 334 7.36 15.49 -1.43
C ALA A 334 8.18 16.62 -0.81
N ALA A 335 8.89 17.41 -1.63
CA ALA A 335 9.69 18.55 -1.18
C ALA A 335 8.86 19.72 -0.65
N ASN A 336 7.59 19.86 -1.08
CA ASN A 336 6.72 20.98 -0.72
C ASN A 336 5.55 20.59 0.20
N LYS A 337 5.52 19.34 0.71
CA LYS A 337 4.41 18.84 1.52
C LYS A 337 4.07 19.74 2.71
N SER A 338 5.07 20.20 3.46
CA SER A 338 4.85 21.09 4.62
C SER A 338 4.17 22.39 4.21
N ALA A 339 4.65 23.05 3.14
CA ALA A 339 4.08 24.31 2.67
C ALA A 339 2.62 24.14 2.20
N ILE A 340 2.32 22.99 1.54
CA ILE A 340 0.96 22.67 1.09
C ILE A 340 0.04 22.43 2.29
N THR A 341 0.47 21.65 3.28
CA THR A 341 -0.34 21.35 4.47
C THR A 341 -0.53 22.57 5.38
N GLU A 342 0.46 23.45 5.50
CA GLU A 342 0.35 24.73 6.20
C GLU A 342 -0.71 25.63 5.54
N LYS A 343 -0.62 25.79 4.22
CA LYS A 343 -1.58 26.62 3.47
C LYS A 343 -3.01 26.04 3.51
N TYR A 344 -3.17 24.72 3.52
CA TYR A 344 -4.48 24.10 3.73
C TYR A 344 -5.03 24.36 5.15
N SER A 345 -4.16 24.31 6.17
CA SER A 345 -4.55 24.65 7.54
C SER A 345 -5.02 26.11 7.66
N GLU A 346 -4.37 27.05 6.97
CA GLU A 346 -4.81 28.44 6.88
C GLU A 346 -6.21 28.57 6.24
N CYS A 347 -6.52 27.76 5.21
CA CYS A 347 -7.87 27.72 4.64
C CYS A 347 -8.91 27.26 5.65
N LEU A 348 -8.59 26.24 6.46
CA LEU A 348 -9.49 25.74 7.54
C LEU A 348 -9.74 26.80 8.62
N GLU A 349 -8.69 27.52 9.06
CA GLU A 349 -8.81 28.57 10.07
C GLU A 349 -9.69 29.74 9.63
N ASN A 350 -9.75 30.01 8.33
CA ASN A 350 -10.55 31.12 7.78
C ASN A 350 -12.06 30.80 7.66
N VAL A 351 -12.46 29.53 7.75
CA VAL A 351 -13.87 29.07 7.67
C VAL A 351 -14.49 28.87 9.06
N GLY A 352 -13.68 28.60 10.08
CA GLY A 352 -14.11 28.45 11.49
C GLY A 352 -14.16 29.79 12.21
#